data_09a8f0c5cbce081712d98e1b6a329c31
#
_entry.id   09a8f0c5cbce081712d98e1b6a329c31
#
_cell.length_a   1.000
_cell.length_b   1.000
_cell.length_c   1.000
_cell.angle_alpha   90.00
_cell.angle_beta   90.00
_cell.angle_gamma   90.00
#
_symmetry.space_group_name_H-M   'P 1'
#
loop_
_entity.id
_entity.type
_entity.pdbx_description
1 polymer ?
#
loop_
_entity_poly.entity_id
_entity_poly.type
_entity_poly.pdbx_seq_one_letter_code
_entity_poly.pdbx_strand_id
1 'polypeptide(L)'
;ARYNGYPVGTGLSTIGYTVNGDAVDWTYGDQNIISYVPEVGSTSQGFWPPESDVIDLCLDQVHSNKIFALVAGADIVIKSHELSQDEINPGDNLELNIFIQNRGLSASETDIDININALNELLSLETDSYTMSEMDARDLDDFSISMDISDNAPIGSTSGVILSMECDNSFNRADTIEFVIGQRQIIFFDGFENELTNWMLDGDWG
;
A
#
# COMPACT_ATOMS: atom_id res chain seq x y z
N ALA A 1 11.65 -10.69 0.23
CA ALA A 1 10.80 -11.86 0.18
C ALA A 1 9.56 -11.69 -0.72
N ARG A 2 8.70 -10.69 -0.50
CA ARG A 2 7.45 -10.55 -1.26
C ARG A 2 7.65 -10.24 -2.76
N TYR A 3 8.72 -9.51 -3.10
CA TYR A 3 8.97 -9.03 -4.46
C TYR A 3 10.00 -9.89 -5.22
N ASN A 4 11.02 -10.38 -4.54
CA ASN A 4 12.11 -11.15 -5.14
C ASN A 4 12.20 -12.60 -4.69
N GLY A 5 11.32 -13.04 -3.77
CA GLY A 5 11.28 -14.42 -3.29
C GLY A 5 12.38 -14.81 -2.29
N TYR A 6 13.34 -13.92 -1.99
CA TYR A 6 14.40 -14.26 -1.04
C TYR A 6 13.85 -14.45 0.37
N PRO A 7 14.29 -15.48 1.12
CA PRO A 7 13.95 -15.63 2.52
C PRO A 7 14.53 -14.48 3.35
N VAL A 8 13.83 -14.11 4.42
CA VAL A 8 14.28 -13.06 5.35
C VAL A 8 14.37 -13.66 6.75
N GLY A 9 15.48 -13.44 7.41
CA GLY A 9 15.71 -13.95 8.75
C GLY A 9 17.15 -13.76 9.21
N THR A 10 17.52 -14.44 10.27
CA THR A 10 18.92 -14.50 10.74
C THR A 10 19.74 -15.46 9.87
N GLY A 11 21.07 -15.33 9.90
CA GLY A 11 21.97 -16.28 9.21
C GLY A 11 21.62 -17.73 9.50
N LEU A 12 21.40 -18.07 10.77
CA LEU A 12 21.00 -19.43 11.14
C LEU A 12 19.69 -19.90 10.48
N SER A 13 18.69 -19.02 10.37
CA SER A 13 17.38 -19.39 9.81
C SER A 13 17.34 -19.37 8.28
N THR A 14 18.23 -18.64 7.62
CA THR A 14 18.23 -18.46 6.15
C THR A 14 19.31 -19.27 5.45
N ILE A 15 20.54 -19.26 5.98
CA ILE A 15 21.70 -19.96 5.38
C ILE A 15 22.17 -21.17 6.18
N GLY A 16 21.61 -21.42 7.38
CA GLY A 16 21.79 -22.65 8.14
C GLY A 16 23.02 -22.70 9.04
N TYR A 17 23.79 -21.61 9.18
CA TYR A 17 24.93 -21.54 10.10
C TYR A 17 25.02 -20.17 10.77
N THR A 18 25.74 -20.12 11.90
CA THR A 18 25.98 -18.88 12.64
C THR A 18 27.28 -18.26 12.18
N VAL A 19 27.21 -16.97 11.86
CA VAL A 19 28.39 -16.12 11.62
C VAL A 19 28.60 -15.28 12.87
N ASN A 20 29.84 -15.13 13.32
CA ASN A 20 30.18 -14.30 14.46
C ASN A 20 31.16 -13.20 14.02
N GLY A 21 30.89 -11.97 14.45
CA GLY A 21 31.77 -10.83 14.21
C GLY A 21 31.73 -10.33 12.76
N ASP A 22 30.60 -10.47 12.08
CA ASP A 22 30.41 -9.84 10.79
C ASP A 22 30.11 -8.33 10.93
N ALA A 23 30.05 -7.62 9.81
CA ALA A 23 29.79 -6.18 9.80
C ALA A 23 28.41 -5.83 10.38
N VAL A 24 27.41 -6.73 10.21
CA VAL A 24 26.05 -6.53 10.70
C VAL A 24 26.00 -6.62 12.23
N ASP A 25 26.76 -7.55 12.84
CA ASP A 25 26.87 -7.68 14.29
C ASP A 25 27.43 -6.39 14.91
N TRP A 26 28.47 -5.81 14.31
CA TRP A 26 29.06 -4.59 14.80
C TRP A 26 28.17 -3.38 14.57
N THR A 27 27.60 -3.20 13.37
CA THR A 27 26.75 -2.05 13.06
C THR A 27 25.49 -2.05 13.94
N TYR A 28 24.84 -3.19 14.15
CA TYR A 28 23.65 -3.26 14.97
C TYR A 28 23.96 -3.32 16.47
N GLY A 29 24.91 -4.19 16.89
CA GLY A 29 25.16 -4.44 18.30
C GLY A 29 25.98 -3.35 19.01
N ASP A 30 26.87 -2.65 18.29
CA ASP A 30 27.77 -1.63 18.86
C ASP A 30 27.36 -0.22 18.45
N GLN A 31 26.98 -0.01 17.18
CA GLN A 31 26.65 1.31 16.64
C GLN A 31 25.13 1.63 16.65
N ASN A 32 24.30 0.66 17.00
CA ASN A 32 22.84 0.78 16.96
C ASN A 32 22.29 1.19 15.55
N ILE A 33 22.99 0.79 14.50
CA ILE A 33 22.62 1.04 13.11
C ILE A 33 22.00 -0.23 12.52
N ILE A 34 20.76 -0.13 12.03
CA ILE A 34 20.10 -1.25 11.34
C ILE A 34 20.81 -1.53 10.02
N SER A 35 21.17 -2.78 9.83
CA SER A 35 21.87 -3.24 8.63
C SER A 35 21.38 -4.64 8.23
N TYR A 36 21.60 -4.99 6.97
CA TYR A 36 21.32 -6.33 6.47
C TYR A 36 22.32 -6.70 5.37
N VAL A 37 22.48 -8.01 5.16
CA VAL A 37 23.30 -8.57 4.09
C VAL A 37 22.41 -9.33 3.13
N PRO A 38 22.27 -8.91 1.86
CA PRO A 38 21.58 -9.69 0.84
C PRO A 38 22.51 -10.78 0.31
N GLU A 39 22.12 -12.03 0.49
CA GLU A 39 22.74 -13.19 -0.16
C GLU A 39 22.15 -13.32 -1.57
N VAL A 40 22.86 -12.77 -2.56
CA VAL A 40 22.34 -12.58 -3.92
C VAL A 40 22.51 -13.82 -4.77
N GLY A 41 21.45 -14.18 -5.51
CA GLY A 41 21.44 -15.35 -6.40
C GLY A 41 20.86 -16.61 -5.76
N SER A 42 21.08 -17.73 -6.40
CA SER A 42 20.59 -19.04 -5.98
C SER A 42 21.74 -20.03 -5.75
N THR A 43 21.49 -21.08 -4.99
CA THR A 43 22.48 -22.14 -4.76
C THR A 43 22.99 -22.77 -6.06
N SER A 44 22.16 -22.82 -7.11
CA SER A 44 22.55 -23.36 -8.41
C SER A 44 23.53 -22.44 -9.18
N GLN A 45 23.57 -21.16 -8.88
CA GLN A 45 24.50 -20.18 -9.47
C GLN A 45 25.85 -20.15 -8.73
N GLY A 46 25.88 -20.66 -7.50
CA GLY A 46 27.09 -20.68 -6.66
C GLY A 46 27.60 -19.28 -6.35
N PHE A 47 28.90 -19.16 -6.08
CA PHE A 47 29.55 -17.89 -5.75
C PHE A 47 29.95 -17.04 -6.98
N TRP A 48 29.86 -17.61 -8.18
CA TRP A 48 30.30 -16.97 -9.43
C TRP A 48 29.21 -17.17 -10.50
N PRO A 49 28.11 -16.41 -10.41
CA PRO A 49 27.06 -16.51 -11.42
C PRO A 49 27.61 -16.09 -12.80
N PRO A 50 27.03 -16.61 -13.90
CA PRO A 50 27.36 -16.18 -15.26
C PRO A 50 27.17 -14.67 -15.43
N GLU A 51 27.99 -14.04 -16.26
CA GLU A 51 27.91 -12.59 -16.57
C GLU A 51 26.50 -12.20 -17.06
N SER A 52 25.82 -13.09 -17.81
CA SER A 52 24.44 -12.91 -18.27
C SER A 52 23.42 -12.66 -17.17
N ASP A 53 23.67 -13.17 -15.96
CA ASP A 53 22.72 -13.12 -14.84
C ASP A 53 22.92 -11.87 -13.97
N VAL A 54 24.04 -11.17 -14.11
CA VAL A 54 24.43 -10.08 -13.20
C VAL A 54 23.42 -8.96 -13.17
N ILE A 55 22.89 -8.55 -14.32
CA ILE A 55 21.91 -7.45 -14.39
C ILE A 55 20.62 -7.82 -13.68
N ASP A 56 20.09 -9.02 -13.94
CA ASP A 56 18.85 -9.49 -13.33
C ASP A 56 19.01 -9.62 -11.79
N LEU A 57 20.12 -10.17 -11.33
CA LEU A 57 20.44 -10.26 -9.90
C LEU A 57 20.54 -8.88 -9.23
N CYS A 58 21.09 -7.88 -9.91
CA CYS A 58 21.11 -6.50 -9.42
C CYS A 58 19.70 -5.90 -9.35
N LEU A 59 18.89 -6.10 -10.39
CA LEU A 59 17.52 -5.60 -10.45
C LEU A 59 16.63 -6.19 -9.34
N ASP A 60 16.82 -7.45 -8.99
CA ASP A 60 16.14 -8.11 -7.88
C ASP A 60 16.37 -7.42 -6.52
N GLN A 61 17.51 -6.75 -6.34
CA GLN A 61 17.85 -6.07 -5.10
C GLN A 61 17.38 -4.60 -5.04
N VAL A 62 17.05 -3.99 -6.18
CA VAL A 62 16.72 -2.54 -6.24
C VAL A 62 15.58 -2.18 -5.32
N HIS A 63 14.50 -2.99 -5.32
CA HIS A 63 13.33 -2.71 -4.49
C HIS A 63 13.67 -2.80 -2.99
N SER A 64 14.34 -3.86 -2.57
CA SER A 64 14.75 -4.06 -1.18
C SER A 64 15.63 -2.92 -0.68
N ASN A 65 16.61 -2.51 -1.49
CA ASN A 65 17.53 -1.41 -1.14
C ASN A 65 16.81 -0.06 -1.05
N LYS A 66 15.86 0.21 -1.96
CA LYS A 66 15.03 1.43 -1.89
C LYS A 66 14.20 1.47 -0.61
N ILE A 67 13.51 0.38 -0.27
CA ILE A 67 12.71 0.32 0.96
C ILE A 67 13.61 0.47 2.19
N PHE A 68 14.78 -0.17 2.20
CA PHE A 68 15.73 -0.05 3.31
C PHE A 68 16.21 1.40 3.51
N ALA A 69 16.50 2.11 2.42
CA ALA A 69 16.88 3.52 2.47
C ALA A 69 15.72 4.41 2.98
N LEU A 70 14.50 4.18 2.50
CA LEU A 70 13.32 4.94 2.93
C LEU A 70 13.02 4.76 4.42
N VAL A 71 13.20 3.54 4.96
CA VAL A 71 12.94 3.24 6.37
C VAL A 71 13.94 3.92 7.31
N ALA A 72 15.09 4.37 6.82
CA ALA A 72 16.10 5.08 7.63
C ALA A 72 15.64 6.47 8.11
N GLY A 73 14.75 7.14 7.34
CA GLY A 73 14.09 8.39 7.71
C GLY A 73 12.67 8.17 8.25
N ALA A 74 11.86 9.22 8.28
CA ALA A 74 10.41 9.11 8.41
C ALA A 74 9.84 8.48 7.13
N ASP A 75 8.89 7.57 7.26
CA ASP A 75 8.17 6.91 6.15
C ASP A 75 6.68 6.86 6.49
N ILE A 76 6.00 7.96 6.23
CA ILE A 76 4.57 8.15 6.54
C ILE A 76 3.73 7.42 5.50
N VAL A 77 2.84 6.55 5.97
CA VAL A 77 2.00 5.73 5.08
C VAL A 77 0.58 5.65 5.59
N ILE A 78 -0.38 5.51 4.68
CA ILE A 78 -1.71 5.06 5.02
C ILE A 78 -1.60 3.56 5.36
N LYS A 79 -1.90 3.21 6.60
CA LYS A 79 -1.88 1.84 7.08
C LYS A 79 -3.16 1.10 6.74
N SER A 80 -4.28 1.76 6.95
CA SER A 80 -5.64 1.30 6.64
C SER A 80 -6.59 2.48 6.57
N HIS A 81 -7.78 2.23 6.08
CA HIS A 81 -8.87 3.18 6.10
C HIS A 81 -10.20 2.44 6.32
N GLU A 82 -11.21 3.16 6.81
CA GLU A 82 -12.55 2.64 7.07
C GLU A 82 -13.58 3.70 6.67
N LEU A 83 -14.58 3.30 5.89
CA LEU A 83 -15.74 4.14 5.59
C LEU A 83 -16.82 3.95 6.66
N SER A 84 -17.57 5.00 6.93
CA SER A 84 -18.67 4.98 7.91
C SER A 84 -19.80 4.00 7.54
N GLN A 85 -19.84 3.53 6.30
CA GLN A 85 -20.81 2.54 5.81
C GLN A 85 -20.23 1.70 4.67
N ASP A 86 -20.69 0.45 4.57
CA ASP A 86 -20.25 -0.51 3.55
C ASP A 86 -20.89 -0.26 2.18
N GLU A 87 -22.14 0.24 2.17
CA GLU A 87 -22.90 0.53 0.96
C GLU A 87 -22.98 2.04 0.74
N ILE A 88 -22.43 2.51 -0.36
CA ILE A 88 -22.38 3.92 -0.73
C ILE A 88 -23.40 4.20 -1.80
N ASN A 89 -24.32 5.15 -1.60
CA ASN A 89 -25.35 5.51 -2.56
C ASN A 89 -25.21 6.97 -3.00
N PRO A 90 -25.74 7.34 -4.16
CA PRO A 90 -25.87 8.74 -4.56
C PRO A 90 -26.60 9.55 -3.49
N GLY A 91 -26.07 10.71 -3.13
CA GLY A 91 -26.59 11.59 -2.10
C GLY A 91 -26.19 11.26 -0.66
N ASP A 92 -25.40 10.20 -0.45
CA ASP A 92 -24.90 9.86 0.89
C ASP A 92 -23.86 10.88 1.38
N ASN A 93 -23.91 11.14 2.68
CA ASN A 93 -22.83 11.78 3.45
C ASN A 93 -21.98 10.68 4.08
N LEU A 94 -20.68 10.72 3.88
CA LEU A 94 -19.74 9.71 4.32
C LEU A 94 -18.67 10.32 5.23
N GLU A 95 -18.21 9.53 6.17
CA GLU A 95 -16.99 9.77 6.91
C GLU A 95 -15.98 8.69 6.55
N LEU A 96 -14.76 9.10 6.20
CA LEU A 96 -13.62 8.23 5.90
C LEU A 96 -12.59 8.40 7.01
N ASN A 97 -12.40 7.37 7.83
CA ASN A 97 -11.36 7.30 8.84
C ASN A 97 -10.08 6.76 8.21
N ILE A 98 -8.97 7.45 8.39
CA ILE A 98 -7.68 7.12 7.80
C ILE A 98 -6.67 6.92 8.92
N PHE A 99 -6.07 5.74 8.96
CA PHE A 99 -5.03 5.37 9.91
C PHE A 99 -3.66 5.52 9.26
N ILE A 100 -2.85 6.36 9.85
CA ILE A 100 -1.51 6.70 9.38
C ILE A 100 -0.47 5.99 10.25
N GLN A 101 0.63 5.59 9.66
CA GLN A 101 1.78 5.02 10.37
C GLN A 101 3.07 5.64 9.87
N ASN A 102 3.92 6.08 10.79
CA ASN A 102 5.33 6.28 10.47
C ASN A 102 6.05 4.92 10.51
N ARG A 103 6.31 4.32 9.35
CA ARG A 103 7.08 3.05 9.26
C ARG A 103 8.58 3.28 9.39
N GLY A 104 9.01 4.53 9.34
CA GLY A 104 10.40 4.94 9.46
C GLY A 104 11.02 4.62 10.82
N LEU A 105 12.34 4.80 10.90
CA LEU A 105 13.11 4.64 12.12
C LEU A 105 13.48 5.98 12.75
N SER A 106 13.03 7.08 12.15
CA SER A 106 13.17 8.43 12.67
C SER A 106 11.79 9.06 12.82
N ALA A 107 11.66 10.04 13.71
CA ALA A 107 10.49 10.90 13.77
C ALA A 107 10.37 11.74 12.49
N SER A 108 9.18 12.29 12.22
CA SER A 108 8.95 13.27 11.18
C SER A 108 9.38 14.66 11.63
N GLU A 109 10.45 15.05 11.84
CA GLU A 109 11.02 16.31 12.40
C GLU A 109 10.10 17.57 12.35
N THR A 110 9.02 17.53 11.59
CA THR A 110 7.98 18.57 11.48
C THR A 110 6.58 17.94 11.49
N ASP A 111 5.57 18.79 11.63
CA ASP A 111 4.18 18.42 11.38
C ASP A 111 4.02 17.82 9.96
N ILE A 112 3.02 16.98 9.80
CA ILE A 112 2.69 16.33 8.54
C ILE A 112 1.52 17.07 7.91
N ASP A 113 1.77 17.75 6.80
CA ASP A 113 0.74 18.40 6.01
C ASP A 113 0.12 17.41 5.01
N ILE A 114 -1.20 17.31 5.06
CA ILE A 114 -1.98 16.39 4.22
C ILE A 114 -2.92 17.21 3.36
N ASN A 115 -2.69 17.26 2.06
CA ASN A 115 -3.61 17.83 1.08
C ASN A 115 -4.56 16.75 0.58
N ILE A 116 -5.85 17.08 0.55
CA ILE A 116 -6.94 16.14 0.25
C ILE A 116 -7.66 16.64 -1.01
N ASN A 117 -7.71 15.81 -2.03
CA ASN A 117 -8.41 16.12 -3.27
C ASN A 117 -9.41 15.02 -3.61
N ALA A 118 -10.60 15.41 -4.07
CA ALA A 118 -11.53 14.46 -4.65
C ALA A 118 -10.97 13.90 -5.95
N LEU A 119 -11.13 12.59 -6.17
CA LEU A 119 -10.67 11.92 -7.39
C LEU A 119 -11.42 12.42 -8.63
N ASN A 120 -12.70 12.81 -8.49
CA ASN A 120 -13.55 13.35 -9.55
C ASN A 120 -14.72 14.18 -8.98
N GLU A 121 -15.55 14.73 -9.86
CA GLU A 121 -16.70 15.60 -9.53
C GLU A 121 -17.89 14.87 -8.86
N LEU A 122 -17.83 13.55 -8.69
CA LEU A 122 -18.87 12.78 -8.02
C LEU A 122 -18.78 12.86 -6.50
N LEU A 123 -17.72 13.48 -6.00
CA LEU A 123 -17.41 13.64 -4.57
C LEU A 123 -17.12 15.09 -4.27
N SER A 124 -17.69 15.63 -3.20
CA SER A 124 -17.30 16.90 -2.60
C SER A 124 -16.77 16.70 -1.20
N LEU A 125 -15.72 17.42 -0.85
CA LEU A 125 -15.04 17.36 0.45
C LEU A 125 -15.44 18.57 1.30
N GLU A 126 -15.65 18.37 2.61
CA GLU A 126 -15.84 19.47 3.54
C GLU A 126 -14.54 20.24 3.82
N THR A 127 -13.41 19.51 3.79
CA THR A 127 -12.06 20.06 3.98
C THR A 127 -11.11 19.53 2.92
N ASP A 128 -10.19 20.35 2.47
CA ASP A 128 -9.18 20.02 1.47
C ASP A 128 -7.78 19.82 2.04
N SER A 129 -7.63 19.95 3.37
CA SER A 129 -6.35 19.81 4.05
C SER A 129 -6.51 19.41 5.51
N TYR A 130 -5.49 18.72 6.03
CA TYR A 130 -5.35 18.36 7.43
C TYR A 130 -3.87 18.48 7.82
N THR A 131 -3.58 18.97 9.03
CA THR A 131 -2.22 18.99 9.57
C THR A 131 -2.18 18.11 10.81
N MET A 132 -1.32 17.11 10.78
CA MET A 132 -1.07 16.17 11.86
C MET A 132 0.23 16.58 12.56
N SER A 133 0.32 16.44 13.87
CA SER A 133 1.56 16.69 14.62
C SER A 133 2.68 15.76 14.14
N GLU A 134 3.92 16.13 14.44
CA GLU A 134 5.06 15.24 14.22
C GLU A 134 4.79 13.83 14.80
N MET A 135 5.21 12.80 14.08
CA MET A 135 5.05 11.41 14.47
C MET A 135 6.40 10.79 14.82
N ASP A 136 6.51 10.22 16.01
CA ASP A 136 7.67 9.42 16.40
C ASP A 136 7.87 8.20 15.48
N ALA A 137 9.08 7.63 15.52
CA ALA A 137 9.38 6.39 14.81
C ALA A 137 8.42 5.27 15.22
N ARG A 138 7.79 4.61 14.24
CA ARG A 138 6.82 3.52 14.43
C ARG A 138 5.46 3.91 14.98
N ASP A 139 5.22 5.18 15.20
CA ASP A 139 3.97 5.67 15.75
C ASP A 139 2.79 5.50 14.80
N LEU A 140 1.59 5.56 15.39
CA LEU A 140 0.30 5.44 14.73
C LEU A 140 -0.56 6.63 15.13
N ASP A 141 -1.26 7.20 14.16
CA ASP A 141 -2.24 8.25 14.39
C ASP A 141 -3.38 8.10 13.38
N ASP A 142 -4.48 8.82 13.55
CA ASP A 142 -5.63 8.79 12.65
C ASP A 142 -6.30 10.15 12.51
N PHE A 143 -7.05 10.32 11.42
CA PHE A 143 -7.92 11.45 11.18
C PHE A 143 -9.10 11.05 10.29
N SER A 144 -10.15 11.89 10.30
CA SER A 144 -11.37 11.65 9.53
C SER A 144 -11.60 12.74 8.48
N ILE A 145 -12.19 12.35 7.38
CA ILE A 145 -12.63 13.22 6.29
C ILE A 145 -14.13 13.06 6.11
N SER A 146 -14.88 14.16 6.17
CA SER A 146 -16.29 14.19 5.79
C SER A 146 -16.43 14.55 4.32
N MET A 147 -17.31 13.83 3.62
CA MET A 147 -17.51 13.98 2.20
C MET A 147 -18.97 13.70 1.78
N ASP A 148 -19.43 14.36 0.74
CA ASP A 148 -20.76 14.17 0.16
C ASP A 148 -20.66 13.53 -1.22
N ILE A 149 -21.46 12.50 -1.46
CA ILE A 149 -21.62 11.89 -2.77
C ILE A 149 -22.68 12.67 -3.56
N SER A 150 -22.40 13.00 -4.81
CA SER A 150 -23.36 13.66 -5.70
C SER A 150 -24.66 12.86 -5.82
N ASP A 151 -25.80 13.53 -5.68
CA ASP A 151 -27.14 12.95 -5.92
C ASP A 151 -27.27 12.32 -7.33
N ASN A 152 -26.50 12.82 -8.28
CA ASN A 152 -26.51 12.36 -9.67
C ASN A 152 -25.39 11.38 -10.01
N ALA A 153 -24.69 10.86 -9.01
CA ALA A 153 -23.61 9.89 -9.25
C ALA A 153 -24.15 8.60 -9.87
N PRO A 154 -23.60 8.13 -10.99
CA PRO A 154 -24.08 6.90 -11.62
C PRO A 154 -23.77 5.67 -10.76
N ILE A 155 -24.74 4.79 -10.62
CA ILE A 155 -24.56 3.50 -9.94
C ILE A 155 -23.44 2.69 -10.62
N GLY A 156 -22.49 2.19 -9.84
CA GLY A 156 -21.32 1.45 -10.30
C GLY A 156 -20.16 2.34 -10.77
N SER A 157 -20.25 3.67 -10.61
CA SER A 157 -19.11 4.56 -10.83
C SER A 157 -18.11 4.48 -9.69
N THR A 158 -16.83 4.74 -10.00
CA THR A 158 -15.76 4.83 -9.02
C THR A 158 -15.47 6.28 -8.66
N SER A 159 -15.32 6.55 -7.38
CA SER A 159 -14.82 7.83 -6.86
C SER A 159 -13.86 7.57 -5.70
N GLY A 160 -13.36 8.61 -5.06
CA GLY A 160 -12.41 8.47 -3.97
C GLY A 160 -11.67 9.76 -3.64
N VAL A 161 -10.63 9.63 -2.84
CA VAL A 161 -9.78 10.75 -2.42
C VAL A 161 -8.31 10.48 -2.75
N ILE A 162 -7.61 11.54 -3.12
CA ILE A 162 -6.16 11.57 -3.30
C ILE A 162 -5.60 12.32 -2.10
N LEU A 163 -4.69 11.67 -1.37
CA LEU A 163 -4.04 12.21 -0.20
C LEU A 163 -2.57 12.46 -0.53
N SER A 164 -2.14 13.71 -0.46
CA SER A 164 -0.74 14.09 -0.63
C SER A 164 -0.18 14.50 0.73
N MET A 165 0.76 13.72 1.25
CA MET A 165 1.36 13.90 2.56
C MET A 165 2.78 14.45 2.40
N GLU A 166 3.08 15.52 3.11
CA GLU A 166 4.39 16.16 3.11
C GLU A 166 4.84 16.40 4.54
N CYS A 167 6.08 16.09 4.84
CA CYS A 167 6.75 16.47 6.08
C CYS A 167 8.25 16.62 5.83
N ASP A 168 8.93 17.34 6.68
CA ASP A 168 10.34 17.70 6.52
C ASP A 168 10.59 18.36 5.15
N ASN A 169 11.78 18.67 4.83
CA ASN A 169 12.10 19.32 3.55
C ASN A 169 12.18 18.35 2.35
N SER A 170 11.88 17.08 2.53
CA SER A 170 12.15 16.06 1.51
C SER A 170 11.16 14.91 1.41
N PHE A 171 10.29 14.72 2.40
CA PHE A 171 9.28 13.67 2.32
C PHE A 171 8.04 14.18 1.58
N ASN A 172 7.68 13.49 0.51
CA ASN A 172 6.45 13.71 -0.24
C ASN A 172 5.91 12.37 -0.71
N ARG A 173 4.64 12.11 -0.42
CA ARG A 173 3.95 10.90 -0.84
C ARG A 173 2.51 11.19 -1.19
N ALA A 174 2.02 10.62 -2.28
CA ALA A 174 0.61 10.63 -2.65
C ALA A 174 0.07 9.19 -2.70
N ASP A 175 -1.09 9.00 -2.09
CA ASP A 175 -1.84 7.74 -2.13
C ASP A 175 -3.30 8.04 -2.50
N THR A 176 -3.98 7.06 -3.14
CA THR A 176 -5.38 7.18 -3.56
C THR A 176 -6.22 6.11 -2.88
N ILE A 177 -7.35 6.52 -2.31
CA ILE A 177 -8.37 5.61 -1.75
C ILE A 177 -9.58 5.68 -2.67
N GLU A 178 -9.94 4.56 -3.27
CA GLU A 178 -11.06 4.45 -4.20
C GLU A 178 -12.17 3.59 -3.62
N PHE A 179 -13.41 3.93 -3.98
CA PHE A 179 -14.61 3.16 -3.67
C PHE A 179 -15.62 3.22 -4.81
N VAL A 180 -16.57 2.28 -4.82
CA VAL A 180 -17.63 2.20 -5.84
C VAL A 180 -18.93 2.76 -5.28
N ILE A 181 -19.59 3.65 -6.01
CA ILE A 181 -20.87 4.22 -5.66
C ILE A 181 -21.99 3.30 -6.15
N GLY A 182 -22.81 2.84 -5.23
CA GLY A 182 -23.87 1.88 -5.47
C GLY A 182 -23.36 0.46 -5.72
N GLN A 183 -24.17 -0.52 -5.42
CA GLN A 183 -23.90 -1.90 -5.77
C GLN A 183 -24.53 -2.24 -7.11
N ARG A 184 -23.78 -2.90 -7.99
CA ARG A 184 -24.38 -3.53 -9.16
C ARG A 184 -25.30 -4.64 -8.67
N GLN A 185 -26.62 -4.42 -8.76
CA GLN A 185 -27.55 -5.53 -8.57
C GLN A 185 -27.37 -6.51 -9.74
N ILE A 186 -27.01 -7.73 -9.43
CA ILE A 186 -27.12 -8.83 -10.39
C ILE A 186 -28.62 -9.15 -10.47
N ILE A 187 -29.30 -8.59 -11.46
CA ILE A 187 -30.76 -8.80 -11.70
C ILE A 187 -30.99 -10.23 -12.17
N PHE A 188 -30.01 -10.82 -12.85
CA PHE A 188 -30.08 -12.18 -13.37
C PHE A 188 -28.67 -12.77 -13.47
N PHE A 189 -28.50 -13.95 -12.91
CA PHE A 189 -27.27 -14.74 -13.05
C PHE A 189 -27.67 -16.14 -13.52
N ASP A 190 -27.19 -16.56 -14.69
CA ASP A 190 -27.28 -17.93 -15.15
C ASP A 190 -25.85 -18.43 -15.48
N GLY A 191 -25.37 -19.38 -14.72
CA GLY A 191 -24.05 -20.00 -14.93
C GLY A 191 -24.04 -21.02 -16.08
N PHE A 192 -25.20 -21.25 -16.74
CA PHE A 192 -25.41 -22.29 -17.77
C PHE A 192 -25.08 -23.72 -17.30
N GLU A 193 -24.96 -23.91 -15.97
CA GLU A 193 -24.59 -25.19 -15.35
C GLU A 193 -25.78 -26.11 -15.12
N ASN A 194 -26.99 -25.54 -15.10
CA ASN A 194 -28.24 -26.25 -14.81
C ASN A 194 -29.23 -26.05 -15.95
N GLU A 195 -29.18 -26.86 -16.98
CA GLU A 195 -30.17 -26.89 -18.08
C GLU A 195 -30.90 -25.52 -18.30
N LEU A 196 -31.22 -25.11 -19.47
CA LEU A 196 -31.83 -23.81 -19.85
C LEU A 196 -33.22 -23.55 -19.21
N THR A 197 -33.44 -23.89 -17.95
CA THR A 197 -34.73 -23.83 -17.26
C THR A 197 -35.25 -22.41 -17.08
N ASN A 198 -34.37 -21.42 -17.14
CA ASN A 198 -34.74 -20.01 -17.03
C ASN A 198 -34.85 -19.28 -18.37
N TRP A 199 -34.65 -19.99 -19.47
CA TRP A 199 -34.70 -19.42 -20.82
C TRP A 199 -35.93 -19.93 -21.57
N MET A 200 -36.74 -19.01 -22.09
CA MET A 200 -37.72 -19.35 -23.12
C MET A 200 -37.02 -19.33 -24.47
N LEU A 201 -36.91 -20.48 -25.08
CA LEU A 201 -36.53 -20.58 -26.48
C LEU A 201 -37.70 -20.23 -27.35
N ASP A 202 -37.82 -18.99 -27.82
CA ASP A 202 -38.82 -18.56 -28.75
C ASP A 202 -38.16 -18.32 -30.12
N GLY A 203 -38.34 -19.28 -31.04
CA GLY A 203 -37.89 -19.23 -32.43
C GLY A 203 -36.84 -20.28 -32.80
N ASP A 204 -36.81 -20.61 -34.08
CA ASP A 204 -35.84 -21.49 -34.71
C ASP A 204 -34.47 -20.80 -34.79
N TRP A 205 -33.51 -21.23 -33.94
CA TRP A 205 -32.09 -20.98 -34.11
C TRP A 205 -31.54 -22.09 -35.04
N GLY A 206 -31.68 -21.87 -36.36
CA GLY A 206 -31.06 -22.71 -37.36
C GLY A 206 -29.61 -22.36 -37.67
#